data_3fa95734c7d5ca36b4eb1319e58139ce
#
_entry.id   3fa95734c7d5ca36b4eb1319e58139ce
#
_cell.length_a   1.000
_cell.length_b   1.000
_cell.length_c   1.000
_cell.angle_alpha   90.00
_cell.angle_beta   90.00
_cell.angle_gamma   90.00
#
_symmetry.space_group_name_H-M   'P 1'
#
loop_
_entity.id
_entity.type
_entity.pdbx_description
1 polymer ?
#
loop_
_entity_poly.entity_id
_entity_poly.type
_entity_poly.pdbx_seq_one_letter_code
_entity_poly.pdbx_strand_id
1 'polypeptide(L)'
;MGIVAELDPRFTEAYVFGGFVLAQELHQPQRGLELLERGMRANPESWRLAFETGFLHYVTTKNFDAAARYFTRASHLPGHPEYAERFAAFTNQKAGNVGMAILLCKRIESTGNKYMQEVARRELKRLEAMEGTSK
;
A
#
# COMPACT_ATOMS: atom_id res chain seq x y z
N MET A 1 -17.42 7.12 17.82
CA MET A 1 -16.74 6.02 18.48
C MET A 1 -15.48 5.54 17.78
N GLY A 2 -14.82 6.45 17.07
CA GLY A 2 -13.59 6.15 16.38
C GLY A 2 -12.48 5.65 17.30
N ILE A 3 -12.41 6.18 18.52
CA ILE A 3 -11.36 5.82 19.47
C ILE A 3 -11.41 4.34 19.83
N VAL A 4 -12.59 3.81 20.08
CA VAL A 4 -12.75 2.38 20.42
C VAL A 4 -12.32 1.53 19.23
N ALA A 5 -12.76 1.88 18.03
CA ALA A 5 -12.39 1.14 16.82
C ALA A 5 -10.88 1.19 16.56
N GLU A 6 -10.26 2.34 16.80
CA GLU A 6 -8.81 2.50 16.60
C GLU A 6 -7.98 1.67 17.54
N LEU A 7 -8.46 1.45 18.76
CA LEU A 7 -7.73 0.71 19.78
C LEU A 7 -7.99 -0.79 19.76
N ASP A 8 -9.02 -1.23 19.07
CA ASP A 8 -9.38 -2.65 19.03
C ASP A 8 -9.01 -3.26 17.67
N PRO A 9 -7.92 -4.05 17.61
CA PRO A 9 -7.51 -4.66 16.34
C PRO A 9 -8.56 -5.59 15.74
N ARG A 10 -9.51 -6.06 16.51
CA ARG A 10 -10.59 -6.91 15.99
C ARG A 10 -11.48 -6.16 15.03
N PHE A 11 -11.65 -4.85 15.21
CA PHE A 11 -12.41 -4.04 14.25
C PHE A 11 -11.68 -3.97 12.92
N THR A 12 -10.36 -3.80 12.94
CA THR A 12 -9.55 -3.81 11.73
C THR A 12 -9.69 -5.14 11.00
N GLU A 13 -9.56 -6.24 11.71
CA GLU A 13 -9.69 -7.57 11.10
C GLU A 13 -11.09 -7.80 10.52
N ALA A 14 -12.12 -7.32 11.17
CA ALA A 14 -13.50 -7.46 10.67
C ALA A 14 -13.65 -6.73 9.32
N TYR A 15 -13.12 -5.52 9.18
CA TYR A 15 -13.18 -4.79 7.93
C TYR A 15 -12.38 -5.48 6.84
N VAL A 16 -11.19 -5.95 7.17
CA VAL A 16 -10.33 -6.64 6.20
C VAL A 16 -10.97 -7.93 5.74
N PHE A 17 -11.40 -8.76 6.68
CA PHE A 17 -12.04 -10.03 6.36
C PHE A 17 -13.30 -9.82 5.53
N GLY A 18 -14.19 -8.92 5.98
CA GLY A 18 -15.43 -8.65 5.27
C GLY A 18 -15.19 -8.09 3.87
N GLY A 19 -14.20 -7.21 3.73
CA GLY A 19 -13.86 -6.65 2.44
C GLY A 19 -13.41 -7.71 1.44
N PHE A 20 -12.54 -8.61 1.88
CA PHE A 20 -12.05 -9.68 1.01
C PHE A 20 -13.13 -10.73 0.71
N VAL A 21 -13.97 -11.05 1.67
CA VAL A 21 -15.09 -11.97 1.43
C VAL A 21 -16.02 -11.39 0.36
N LEU A 22 -16.39 -10.12 0.49
CA LEU A 22 -17.25 -9.48 -0.49
C LEU A 22 -16.60 -9.46 -1.87
N ALA A 23 -15.34 -9.11 -1.93
CA ALA A 23 -14.66 -8.95 -3.22
C ALA A 23 -14.38 -10.30 -3.90
N GLN A 24 -13.84 -11.25 -3.17
CA GLN A 24 -13.33 -12.50 -3.75
C GLN A 24 -14.31 -13.65 -3.69
N GLU A 25 -14.96 -13.85 -2.56
CA GLU A 25 -15.88 -14.96 -2.42
C GLU A 25 -17.24 -14.68 -3.04
N LEU A 26 -17.74 -13.46 -2.87
CA LEU A 26 -19.04 -13.07 -3.39
C LEU A 26 -18.95 -12.31 -4.71
N HIS A 27 -17.74 -12.13 -5.23
CA HIS A 27 -17.49 -11.46 -6.51
C HIS A 27 -18.10 -10.06 -6.60
N GLN A 28 -17.99 -9.31 -5.49
CA GLN A 28 -18.51 -7.95 -5.40
C GLN A 28 -17.39 -7.00 -4.98
N PRO A 29 -16.41 -6.75 -5.87
CA PRO A 29 -15.22 -5.97 -5.49
C PRO A 29 -15.54 -4.55 -5.05
N GLN A 30 -16.55 -3.90 -5.65
CA GLN A 30 -16.91 -2.54 -5.25
C GLN A 30 -17.42 -2.49 -3.83
N ARG A 31 -18.24 -3.46 -3.44
CA ARG A 31 -18.74 -3.52 -2.07
C ARG A 31 -17.64 -3.82 -1.06
N GLY A 32 -16.69 -4.68 -1.46
CA GLY A 32 -15.54 -4.96 -0.61
C GLY A 32 -14.68 -3.72 -0.40
N LEU A 33 -14.43 -2.97 -1.46
CA LEU A 33 -13.67 -1.73 -1.37
C LEU A 33 -14.39 -0.68 -0.53
N GLU A 34 -15.71 -0.56 -0.68
CA GLU A 34 -16.50 0.37 0.13
C GLU A 34 -16.39 0.04 1.62
N LEU A 35 -16.43 -1.24 1.96
CA LEU A 35 -16.29 -1.66 3.35
C LEU A 35 -14.93 -1.30 3.91
N LEU A 36 -13.86 -1.55 3.14
CA LEU A 36 -12.50 -1.18 3.57
C LEU A 36 -12.36 0.34 3.71
N GLU A 37 -12.94 1.10 2.80
CA GLU A 37 -12.89 2.56 2.87
C GLU A 37 -13.64 3.09 4.11
N ARG A 38 -14.74 2.45 4.48
CA ARG A 38 -15.44 2.79 5.72
C ARG A 38 -14.56 2.52 6.93
N GLY A 39 -13.85 1.40 6.90
CA GLY A 39 -12.90 1.07 7.96
C GLY A 39 -11.80 2.12 8.07
N MET A 40 -11.26 2.58 6.94
CA MET A 40 -10.24 3.61 6.95
C MET A 40 -10.75 4.95 7.47
N ARG A 41 -12.00 5.32 7.15
CA ARG A 41 -12.57 6.54 7.70
C ARG A 41 -12.73 6.48 9.21
N ALA A 42 -13.05 5.30 9.72
CA ALA A 42 -13.17 5.09 11.17
C ALA A 42 -11.80 4.99 11.84
N ASN A 43 -10.79 4.53 11.11
CA ASN A 43 -9.43 4.29 11.63
C ASN A 43 -8.38 4.87 10.67
N PRO A 44 -8.28 6.20 10.57
CA PRO A 44 -7.44 6.82 9.55
C PRO A 44 -5.94 6.57 9.72
N GLU A 45 -5.50 6.15 10.90
CA GLU A 45 -4.10 5.85 11.15
C GLU A 45 -3.76 4.36 11.04
N SER A 46 -4.72 3.53 10.62
CA SER A 46 -4.47 2.10 10.45
C SER A 46 -3.71 1.86 9.14
N TRP A 47 -2.42 1.53 9.25
CA TRP A 47 -1.64 1.15 8.08
C TRP A 47 -2.24 -0.11 7.44
N ARG A 48 -2.78 -1.01 8.28
CA ARG A 48 -3.34 -2.28 7.84
C ARG A 48 -4.50 -2.09 6.87
N LEU A 49 -5.43 -1.21 7.23
CA LEU A 49 -6.58 -0.94 6.36
C LEU A 49 -6.15 -0.29 5.05
N ALA A 50 -5.22 0.66 5.10
CA ALA A 50 -4.71 1.29 3.88
C ALA A 50 -3.99 0.26 3.00
N PHE A 51 -3.16 -0.59 3.60
CA PHE A 51 -2.42 -1.62 2.86
C PHE A 51 -3.38 -2.62 2.21
N GLU A 52 -4.35 -3.11 2.96
CA GLU A 52 -5.28 -4.12 2.45
C GLU A 52 -6.20 -3.56 1.37
N THR A 53 -6.55 -2.27 1.47
CA THR A 53 -7.31 -1.61 0.41
C THR A 53 -6.48 -1.53 -0.88
N GLY A 54 -5.20 -1.17 -0.76
CA GLY A 54 -4.30 -1.18 -1.89
C GLY A 54 -4.15 -2.56 -2.51
N PHE A 55 -4.02 -3.58 -1.65
CA PHE A 55 -3.90 -4.96 -2.10
C PHE A 55 -5.15 -5.41 -2.86
N LEU A 56 -6.32 -5.04 -2.36
CA LEU A 56 -7.57 -5.42 -3.03
C LEU A 56 -7.68 -4.76 -4.41
N HIS A 57 -7.30 -3.49 -4.54
CA HIS A 57 -7.23 -2.84 -5.84
C HIS A 57 -6.26 -3.56 -6.77
N TYR A 58 -5.12 -3.97 -6.23
CA TYR A 58 -4.10 -4.64 -7.03
C TYR A 58 -4.59 -5.97 -7.61
N VAL A 59 -5.22 -6.80 -6.78
CA VAL A 59 -5.56 -8.17 -7.18
C VAL A 59 -6.93 -8.29 -7.86
N THR A 60 -7.88 -7.40 -7.59
CA THR A 60 -9.23 -7.54 -8.15
C THR A 60 -9.46 -6.64 -9.35
N THR A 61 -9.33 -5.33 -9.16
CA THR A 61 -9.62 -4.37 -10.23
C THR A 61 -8.41 -4.06 -11.10
N LYS A 62 -7.23 -4.43 -10.65
CA LYS A 62 -5.95 -4.11 -11.29
C LYS A 62 -5.78 -2.60 -11.51
N ASN A 63 -6.37 -1.82 -10.62
CA ASN A 63 -6.22 -0.37 -10.63
C ASN A 63 -4.93 -0.02 -9.89
N PHE A 64 -3.82 0.00 -10.64
CA PHE A 64 -2.51 0.19 -10.04
C PHE A 64 -2.30 1.59 -9.50
N ASP A 65 -2.95 2.60 -10.09
CA ASP A 65 -2.89 3.97 -9.56
C ASP A 65 -3.51 4.04 -8.16
N ALA A 66 -4.68 3.44 -7.99
CA ALA A 66 -5.33 3.42 -6.69
C ALA A 66 -4.52 2.58 -5.69
N ALA A 67 -4.06 1.41 -6.13
CA ALA A 67 -3.23 0.54 -5.28
C ALA A 67 -1.98 1.29 -4.80
N ALA A 68 -1.31 2.01 -5.69
CA ALA A 68 -0.11 2.78 -5.35
C ALA A 68 -0.40 3.84 -4.31
N ARG A 69 -1.53 4.55 -4.44
CA ARG A 69 -1.91 5.58 -3.47
C ARG A 69 -2.13 5.00 -2.08
N TYR A 70 -2.82 3.87 -1.98
CA TYR A 70 -3.10 3.24 -0.70
C TYR A 70 -1.85 2.62 -0.08
N PHE A 71 -1.01 1.97 -0.88
CA PHE A 71 0.26 1.45 -0.37
C PHE A 71 1.18 2.57 0.11
N THR A 72 1.24 3.68 -0.64
CA THR A 72 2.04 4.83 -0.24
C THR A 72 1.54 5.40 1.08
N ARG A 73 0.22 5.52 1.22
CA ARG A 73 -0.37 5.97 2.48
C ARG A 73 0.00 5.04 3.63
N ALA A 74 -0.12 3.72 3.41
CA ALA A 74 0.25 2.74 4.44
C ALA A 74 1.71 2.89 4.87
N SER A 75 2.60 3.18 3.92
CA SER A 75 4.03 3.31 4.20
C SER A 75 4.39 4.54 5.04
N HIS A 76 3.44 5.45 5.22
CA HIS A 76 3.65 6.67 6.03
C HIS A 76 2.90 6.63 7.35
N LEU A 77 2.13 5.57 7.61
CA LEU A 77 1.35 5.48 8.84
C LEU A 77 2.14 4.79 9.95
N PRO A 78 1.85 5.11 11.22
CA PRO A 78 2.60 4.53 12.34
C PRO A 78 2.47 3.01 12.37
N GLY A 79 3.55 2.35 12.77
CA GLY A 79 3.55 0.91 12.95
C GLY A 79 3.57 0.08 11.67
N HIS A 80 3.69 0.70 10.51
CA HIS A 80 3.71 -0.05 9.26
C HIS A 80 4.95 -0.95 9.20
N PRO A 81 4.80 -2.16 8.64
CA PRO A 81 5.94 -3.03 8.44
C PRO A 81 6.78 -2.57 7.24
N GLU A 82 8.01 -3.05 7.20
CA GLU A 82 8.96 -2.72 6.13
C GLU A 82 8.41 -3.04 4.74
N TYR A 83 7.67 -4.14 4.61
CA TYR A 83 7.15 -4.53 3.31
C TYR A 83 6.15 -3.53 2.74
N ALA A 84 5.51 -2.71 3.57
CA ALA A 84 4.61 -1.68 3.07
C ALA A 84 5.35 -0.68 2.17
N GLU A 85 6.58 -0.34 2.51
CA GLU A 85 7.41 0.56 1.70
C GLU A 85 7.79 -0.08 0.37
N ARG A 86 8.12 -1.38 0.38
CA ARG A 86 8.45 -2.11 -0.85
C ARG A 86 7.26 -2.19 -1.79
N PHE A 87 6.09 -2.52 -1.26
CA PHE A 87 4.87 -2.57 -2.08
C PHE A 87 4.54 -1.21 -2.67
N ALA A 88 4.72 -0.14 -1.87
CA ALA A 88 4.49 1.21 -2.36
C ALA A 88 5.44 1.56 -3.51
N ALA A 89 6.73 1.28 -3.35
CA ALA A 89 7.73 1.58 -4.38
C ALA A 89 7.45 0.79 -5.67
N PHE A 90 7.24 -0.51 -5.53
CA PHE A 90 6.97 -1.39 -6.66
C PHE A 90 5.71 -0.98 -7.42
N THR A 91 4.63 -0.72 -6.68
CA THR A 91 3.34 -0.41 -7.29
C THR A 91 3.34 0.97 -7.93
N ASN A 92 4.04 1.94 -7.36
CA ASN A 92 4.20 3.25 -8.00
C ASN A 92 4.93 3.11 -9.33
N GLN A 93 5.96 2.27 -9.39
CA GLN A 93 6.63 2.00 -10.64
C GLN A 93 5.69 1.36 -11.66
N LYS A 94 4.93 0.37 -11.22
CA LYS A 94 3.97 -0.34 -12.08
C LYS A 94 2.89 0.60 -12.61
N ALA A 95 2.50 1.59 -11.83
CA ALA A 95 1.52 2.60 -12.21
C ALA A 95 2.10 3.71 -13.09
N GLY A 96 3.41 3.70 -13.31
CA GLY A 96 4.08 4.72 -14.11
C GLY A 96 4.58 5.92 -13.31
N ASN A 97 4.45 5.88 -11.98
CA ASN A 97 4.88 6.98 -11.10
C ASN A 97 6.34 6.79 -10.72
N VAL A 98 7.23 6.93 -11.68
CA VAL A 98 8.66 6.62 -11.51
C VAL A 98 9.31 7.53 -10.45
N GLY A 99 8.95 8.83 -10.45
CA GLY A 99 9.49 9.76 -9.46
C GLY A 99 9.17 9.37 -8.03
N MET A 100 7.92 8.96 -7.78
CA MET A 100 7.52 8.51 -6.44
C MET A 100 8.21 7.20 -6.09
N ALA A 101 8.35 6.29 -7.05
CA ALA A 101 9.06 5.03 -6.82
C ALA A 101 10.51 5.29 -6.40
N ILE A 102 11.17 6.24 -7.04
CA ILE A 102 12.54 6.63 -6.69
C ILE A 102 12.62 7.16 -5.26
N LEU A 103 11.69 8.05 -4.89
CA LEU A 103 11.67 8.61 -3.54
C LEU A 103 11.49 7.51 -2.48
N LEU A 104 10.59 6.58 -2.74
CA LEU A 104 10.35 5.49 -1.80
C LEU A 104 11.54 4.54 -1.71
N CYS A 105 12.20 4.27 -2.81
CA CYS A 105 13.42 3.45 -2.80
C CYS A 105 14.55 4.14 -2.02
N LYS A 106 14.69 5.44 -2.16
CA LYS A 106 15.70 6.19 -1.38
C LYS A 106 15.42 6.11 0.10
N ARG A 107 14.15 6.17 0.49
CA ARG A 107 13.76 6.02 1.89
C ARG A 107 14.11 4.62 2.40
N ILE A 108 13.83 3.58 1.63
CA ILE A 108 14.17 2.21 2.00
C ILE A 108 15.70 2.06 2.14
N GLU A 109 16.45 2.66 1.22
CA GLU A 109 17.91 2.61 1.27
C GLU A 109 18.44 3.22 2.56
N SER A 110 17.83 4.32 3.02
CA SER A 110 18.32 5.01 4.21
C SER A 110 17.84 4.39 5.53
N THR A 111 16.70 3.71 5.53
CA THR A 111 16.06 3.24 6.78
C THR A 111 15.91 1.73 6.87
N GLY A 112 16.03 1.02 5.75
CA GLY A 112 15.83 -0.42 5.71
C GLY A 112 16.99 -1.19 6.30
N ASN A 113 16.79 -2.50 6.48
CA ASN A 113 17.89 -3.38 6.89
C ASN A 113 18.85 -3.58 5.71
N LYS A 114 19.97 -4.25 5.97
CA LYS A 114 21.05 -4.40 4.99
C LYS A 114 20.55 -5.03 3.67
N TYR A 115 19.74 -6.05 3.77
CA TYR A 115 19.19 -6.71 2.58
C TYR A 115 18.31 -5.74 1.78
N MET A 116 17.42 -5.04 2.48
CA MET A 116 16.53 -4.10 1.84
C MET A 116 17.28 -2.92 1.22
N GLN A 117 18.36 -2.49 1.85
CA GLN A 117 19.20 -1.42 1.30
C GLN A 117 19.80 -1.83 -0.04
N GLU A 118 20.25 -3.07 -0.15
CA GLU A 118 20.82 -3.55 -1.42
C GLU A 118 19.77 -3.66 -2.52
N VAL A 119 18.60 -4.16 -2.16
CA VAL A 119 17.47 -4.23 -3.12
C VAL A 119 17.13 -2.83 -3.60
N ALA A 120 17.02 -1.88 -2.67
CA ALA A 120 16.68 -0.49 -3.01
C ALA A 120 17.72 0.14 -3.92
N ARG A 121 19.01 -0.11 -3.68
CA ARG A 121 20.08 0.44 -4.53
C ARG A 121 19.97 -0.08 -5.96
N ARG A 122 19.72 -1.36 -6.14
CA ARG A 122 19.54 -1.94 -7.47
C ARG A 122 18.34 -1.34 -8.19
N GLU A 123 17.23 -1.21 -7.48
CA GLU A 123 16.03 -0.63 -8.06
C GLU A 123 16.22 0.85 -8.39
N LEU A 124 16.95 1.59 -7.54
CA LEU A 124 17.26 2.99 -7.82
C LEU A 124 18.02 3.16 -9.11
N LYS A 125 19.05 2.35 -9.33
CA LYS A 125 19.83 2.42 -10.57
C LYS A 125 18.95 2.18 -11.77
N ARG A 126 18.08 1.18 -11.69
CA ARG A 126 17.17 0.85 -12.79
C ARG A 126 16.16 1.96 -13.04
N LEU A 127 15.58 2.51 -11.99
CA LEU A 127 14.56 3.56 -12.12
C LEU A 127 15.16 4.88 -12.60
N GLU A 128 16.33 5.22 -12.13
CA GLU A 128 17.02 6.44 -12.59
C GLU A 128 17.42 6.34 -14.05
N ALA A 129 17.81 5.15 -14.50
CA ALA A 129 18.09 4.92 -15.91
C ALA A 129 16.82 5.07 -16.76
N MET A 130 15.69 4.57 -16.27
CA MET A 130 14.40 4.73 -16.94
C MET A 130 13.98 6.19 -17.03
N GLU A 131 14.16 6.94 -15.95
CA GLU A 131 13.85 8.37 -15.91
C GLU A 131 14.72 9.14 -16.88
N GLY A 132 16.01 8.81 -16.92
CA GLY A 132 16.95 9.43 -17.85
C GLY A 132 16.62 9.17 -19.31
N THR A 133 16.16 7.96 -19.64
CA THR A 133 15.77 7.62 -21.00
C THR A 133 14.44 8.21 -21.42
N SER A 134 13.59 8.56 -20.48
CA SER A 134 12.28 9.19 -20.78
C SER A 134 12.41 10.65 -21.18
N LYS A 135 13.55 11.23 -20.95
CA LYS A 135 13.82 12.61 -21.29
C LYS A 135 14.46 12.69 -22.66
#